data_895c4778addd9623310dff00c9297163
#
_entry.id   895c4778addd9623310dff00c9297163
#
_cell.length_a   1.000
_cell.length_b   1.000
_cell.length_c   1.000
_cell.angle_alpha   90.00
_cell.angle_beta   90.00
_cell.angle_gamma   90.00
#
_symmetry.space_group_name_H-M   'P 1'
#
loop_
_entity.id
_entity.type
_entity.pdbx_description
1 polymer ?
#
loop_
_entity_poly.entity_id
_entity_poly.type
_entity_poly.pdbx_seq_one_letter_code
_entity_poly.pdbx_strand_id
1 'polypeptide(L)'
;MWRGLAAVLCAVALASSVAIGAGDAAVAESVETLVRAQFKVSVNAGAGPVAAPARSTAPQRSKAQSAMAVLEDSIIDRMNQVRRSHGLHPLRANQRLRAASLFHSRDMGRRGYFEHDSISGTAFWRRIERFYPSRGFRSWTVGENLLWGTDTYDAAFAVREWMNSPPHRVNVLSRDWREVGIGAVYFANAGGEYRGRRVTIVTADFGARR
;
A
#
# COMPACT_ATOMS: atom_id res chain seq x y z
N MET A 1 -31.29 -2.14 -11.70
CA MET A 1 -30.45 -1.91 -10.49
C MET A 1 -29.14 -2.70 -10.70
N TRP A 2 -28.15 -2.07 -11.26
CA TRP A 2 -26.81 -2.68 -11.45
C TRP A 2 -25.93 -2.21 -10.32
N ARG A 3 -25.62 -3.10 -9.39
CA ARG A 3 -24.57 -2.89 -8.38
C ARG A 3 -23.23 -3.01 -9.10
N GLY A 4 -22.53 -1.89 -9.26
CA GLY A 4 -21.19 -1.87 -9.82
C GLY A 4 -20.26 -2.72 -8.94
N LEU A 5 -19.68 -3.77 -9.53
CA LEU A 5 -18.57 -4.50 -8.93
C LEU A 5 -17.39 -3.53 -8.81
N ALA A 6 -17.05 -3.16 -7.59
CA ALA A 6 -15.79 -2.49 -7.30
C ALA A 6 -14.66 -3.48 -7.63
N ALA A 7 -13.88 -3.18 -8.68
CA ALA A 7 -12.68 -3.95 -8.97
C ALA A 7 -11.65 -3.61 -7.90
N VAL A 8 -11.41 -4.53 -6.98
CA VAL A 8 -10.33 -4.46 -5.99
C VAL A 8 -9.15 -5.23 -6.58
N LEU A 9 -8.09 -4.52 -6.90
CA LEU A 9 -6.81 -5.15 -7.20
C LEU A 9 -5.95 -5.09 -5.93
N CYS A 10 -5.65 -6.26 -5.41
CA CYS A 10 -4.64 -6.47 -4.37
C CYS A 10 -3.33 -6.86 -5.05
N ALA A 11 -2.30 -6.05 -4.94
CA ALA A 11 -0.97 -6.45 -5.36
C ALA A 11 -0.40 -7.40 -4.29
N VAL A 12 0.01 -8.57 -4.75
CA VAL A 12 0.64 -9.58 -3.93
C VAL A 12 2.14 -9.36 -3.98
N ALA A 13 2.74 -8.89 -2.90
CA ALA A 13 4.17 -9.06 -2.69
C ALA A 13 4.41 -9.79 -1.38
N LEU A 14 5.22 -10.80 -1.47
CA LEU A 14 5.77 -11.50 -0.32
C LEU A 14 6.63 -10.53 0.48
N ALA A 15 6.41 -10.48 1.78
CA ALA A 15 7.28 -9.77 2.69
C ALA A 15 8.69 -10.37 2.57
N SER A 16 9.55 -9.71 1.82
CA SER A 16 10.98 -10.00 1.86
C SER A 16 11.50 -9.42 3.17
N SER A 17 11.59 -10.26 4.18
CA SER A 17 12.35 -9.95 5.39
C SER A 17 13.81 -9.94 4.99
N VAL A 18 14.36 -8.77 4.69
CA VAL A 18 15.80 -8.62 4.53
C VAL A 18 16.41 -8.57 5.92
N ALA A 19 16.73 -9.73 6.47
CA ALA A 19 17.69 -9.84 7.53
C ALA A 19 19.07 -9.72 6.87
N ILE A 20 19.81 -8.66 7.16
CA ILE A 20 21.21 -8.57 6.77
C ILE A 20 22.00 -9.53 7.68
N GLY A 21 22.02 -10.80 7.29
CA GLY A 21 22.90 -11.85 7.77
C GLY A 21 23.41 -12.59 6.56
N ALA A 22 24.73 -12.71 6.41
CA ALA A 22 25.38 -13.37 5.28
C ALA A 22 24.97 -14.86 5.22
N GLY A 23 24.39 -15.27 4.10
CA GLY A 23 24.20 -16.69 3.75
C GLY A 23 22.82 -16.98 3.15
N ASP A 24 22.82 -17.41 1.90
CA ASP A 24 21.79 -18.03 1.09
C ASP A 24 21.01 -17.17 0.09
N ALA A 25 21.66 -17.04 -1.09
CA ALA A 25 21.07 -16.46 -2.29
C ALA A 25 20.20 -17.44 -3.12
N ALA A 26 19.98 -18.67 -2.68
CA ALA A 26 19.42 -19.73 -3.53
C ALA A 26 17.87 -19.90 -3.41
N VAL A 27 17.22 -19.33 -2.40
CA VAL A 27 15.78 -19.53 -2.17
C VAL A 27 14.90 -18.40 -2.73
N ALA A 28 15.50 -17.25 -3.04
CA ALA A 28 14.75 -16.08 -3.53
C ALA A 28 14.30 -16.23 -4.99
N GLU A 29 15.01 -16.99 -5.81
CA GLU A 29 14.77 -17.08 -7.26
C GLU A 29 13.54 -17.93 -7.64
N SER A 30 13.14 -18.88 -6.80
CA SER A 30 12.04 -19.80 -7.11
C SER A 30 10.64 -19.20 -6.90
N VAL A 31 10.52 -18.13 -6.13
CA VAL A 31 9.23 -17.53 -5.80
C VAL A 31 8.86 -16.40 -6.76
N GLU A 32 9.85 -15.69 -7.30
CA GLU A 32 9.62 -14.63 -8.30
C GLU A 32 9.06 -15.17 -9.62
N THR A 33 9.43 -16.37 -10.02
CA THR A 33 8.99 -17.00 -11.28
C THR A 33 7.52 -17.44 -11.23
N LEU A 34 6.99 -17.80 -10.07
CA LEU A 34 5.60 -18.24 -9.90
C LEU A 34 4.59 -17.08 -9.89
N VAL A 35 5.00 -15.88 -9.52
CA VAL A 35 4.12 -14.70 -9.45
C VAL A 35 3.92 -14.05 -10.82
N ARG A 36 4.88 -14.16 -11.75
CA ARG A 36 4.77 -13.60 -13.10
C ARG A 36 3.82 -14.33 -14.05
N ALA A 37 3.40 -15.54 -13.73
CA ALA A 37 2.64 -16.39 -14.65
C ALA A 37 1.11 -16.23 -14.60
N GLN A 38 0.50 -15.48 -13.69
CA GLN A 38 -0.93 -15.53 -13.45
C GLN A 38 -1.78 -14.33 -13.89
N PHE A 39 -1.24 -13.28 -14.53
CA PHE A 39 -2.08 -12.16 -14.98
C PHE A 39 -1.80 -11.71 -16.42
N LYS A 40 -2.36 -12.42 -17.39
CA LYS A 40 -2.61 -11.87 -18.75
C LYS A 40 -4.09 -11.56 -18.88
N VAL A 41 -4.48 -10.29 -18.85
CA VAL A 41 -5.80 -9.82 -19.26
C VAL A 41 -5.63 -8.95 -20.51
N SER A 42 -6.17 -9.41 -21.63
CA SER A 42 -6.24 -8.64 -22.88
C SER A 42 -7.32 -7.56 -22.78
N VAL A 43 -7.01 -6.33 -23.13
CA VAL A 43 -7.97 -5.23 -23.21
C VAL A 43 -7.97 -4.58 -24.60
N ASN A 44 -9.16 -4.46 -25.14
CA ASN A 44 -9.43 -3.73 -26.38
C ASN A 44 -9.48 -2.21 -26.12
N ALA A 45 -8.76 -1.45 -26.94
CA ALA A 45 -8.66 0.00 -26.83
C ALA A 45 -9.86 0.70 -27.50
N GLY A 46 -10.53 1.56 -26.73
CA GLY A 46 -11.45 2.58 -27.23
C GLY A 46 -11.04 3.93 -26.65
N ALA A 47 -10.34 4.76 -27.42
CA ALA A 47 -9.92 6.09 -27.01
C ALA A 47 -11.04 7.11 -27.30
N GLY A 48 -11.63 7.65 -26.24
CA GLY A 48 -12.45 8.87 -26.28
C GLY A 48 -11.64 10.08 -25.78
N PRO A 49 -12.00 11.32 -26.15
CA PRO A 49 -11.23 12.52 -25.82
C PRO A 49 -11.19 12.77 -24.32
N VAL A 50 -9.99 12.94 -23.76
CA VAL A 50 -9.73 13.22 -22.36
C VAL A 50 -10.00 14.69 -22.07
N ALA A 51 -11.03 14.98 -21.27
CA ALA A 51 -11.27 16.33 -20.76
C ALA A 51 -10.15 16.73 -19.76
N ALA A 52 -9.67 17.98 -19.88
CA ALA A 52 -8.66 18.53 -18.97
C ALA A 52 -9.14 18.49 -17.50
N PRO A 53 -8.28 18.15 -16.52
CA PRO A 53 -8.69 18.03 -15.13
C PRO A 53 -9.11 19.39 -14.57
N ALA A 54 -10.35 19.48 -14.04
CA ALA A 54 -10.84 20.64 -13.33
C ALA A 54 -9.92 20.94 -12.12
N ARG A 55 -9.45 22.19 -12.01
CA ARG A 55 -8.63 22.66 -10.88
C ARG A 55 -9.48 22.63 -9.60
N SER A 56 -9.17 21.69 -8.70
CA SER A 56 -9.78 21.64 -7.37
C SER A 56 -9.43 22.89 -6.57
N THR A 57 -10.44 23.51 -5.95
CA THR A 57 -10.27 24.70 -5.10
C THR A 57 -9.54 24.36 -3.79
N ALA A 58 -8.81 25.32 -3.20
CA ALA A 58 -8.03 25.11 -1.97
C ALA A 58 -8.86 24.54 -0.78
N PRO A 59 -10.13 24.95 -0.52
CA PRO A 59 -10.98 24.39 0.53
C PRO A 59 -11.35 22.92 0.32
N GLN A 60 -11.53 22.48 -0.93
CA GLN A 60 -11.84 21.09 -1.25
C GLN A 60 -10.63 20.19 -1.07
N ARG A 61 -9.41 20.69 -1.37
CA ARG A 61 -8.18 19.98 -1.11
C ARG A 61 -7.94 19.75 0.39
N SER A 62 -8.21 20.73 1.23
CA SER A 62 -8.04 20.59 2.69
C SER A 62 -9.00 19.58 3.28
N LYS A 63 -10.27 19.56 2.85
CA LYS A 63 -11.26 18.56 3.28
C LYS A 63 -10.89 17.13 2.86
N ALA A 64 -10.45 16.95 1.62
CA ALA A 64 -10.01 15.65 1.13
C ALA A 64 -8.77 15.15 1.89
N GLN A 65 -7.81 16.03 2.19
CA GLN A 65 -6.63 15.68 2.99
C GLN A 65 -7.01 15.29 4.42
N SER A 66 -7.95 16.02 5.04
CA SER A 66 -8.45 15.69 6.39
C SER A 66 -9.17 14.34 6.39
N ALA A 67 -10.00 14.05 5.39
CA ALA A 67 -10.67 12.77 5.27
C ALA A 67 -9.69 11.60 5.11
N MET A 68 -8.63 11.79 4.33
CA MET A 68 -7.59 10.75 4.18
C MET A 68 -6.80 10.54 5.49
N ALA A 69 -6.51 11.60 6.25
CA ALA A 69 -5.86 11.46 7.55
C ALA A 69 -6.73 10.67 8.55
N VAL A 70 -8.03 10.93 8.58
CA VAL A 70 -8.99 10.14 9.39
C VAL A 70 -9.03 8.68 8.94
N LEU A 71 -8.99 8.41 7.64
CA LEU A 71 -8.93 7.06 7.10
C LEU A 71 -7.64 6.34 7.54
N GLU A 72 -6.48 7.01 7.48
CA GLU A 72 -5.20 6.47 7.90
C GLU A 72 -5.22 6.02 9.37
N ASP A 73 -5.68 6.88 10.27
CA ASP A 73 -5.78 6.58 11.70
C ASP A 73 -6.80 5.43 11.95
N SER A 74 -7.95 5.47 11.28
CA SER A 74 -8.98 4.42 11.38
C SER A 74 -8.49 3.06 10.89
N ILE A 75 -7.63 3.01 9.85
CA ILE A 75 -7.01 1.77 9.38
C ILE A 75 -6.08 1.19 10.46
N ILE A 76 -5.25 2.02 11.10
CA ILE A 76 -4.37 1.57 12.19
C ILE A 76 -5.20 1.00 13.34
N ASP A 77 -6.26 1.69 13.74
CA ASP A 77 -7.15 1.24 14.82
C ASP A 77 -7.81 -0.09 14.49
N ARG A 78 -8.35 -0.22 13.27
CA ARG A 78 -8.99 -1.46 12.81
C ARG A 78 -8.00 -2.60 12.71
N MET A 79 -6.81 -2.37 12.17
CA MET A 79 -5.73 -3.36 12.13
C MET A 79 -5.35 -3.81 13.54
N ASN A 80 -5.24 -2.88 14.48
CA ASN A 80 -4.92 -3.18 15.88
C ASN A 80 -6.05 -3.94 16.60
N GLN A 81 -7.33 -3.74 16.25
CA GLN A 81 -8.43 -4.58 16.71
C GLN A 81 -8.26 -6.03 16.24
N VAL A 82 -7.97 -6.23 14.94
CA VAL A 82 -7.69 -7.56 14.38
C VAL A 82 -6.49 -8.19 15.05
N ARG A 83 -5.40 -7.46 15.24
CA ARG A 83 -4.21 -8.00 15.91
C ARG A 83 -4.50 -8.44 17.35
N ARG A 84 -5.23 -7.65 18.13
CA ARG A 84 -5.63 -8.02 19.51
C ARG A 84 -6.50 -9.27 19.52
N SER A 85 -7.44 -9.43 18.58
CA SER A 85 -8.27 -10.64 18.50
C SER A 85 -7.48 -11.92 18.16
N HIS A 86 -6.24 -11.75 17.65
CA HIS A 86 -5.28 -12.84 17.39
C HIS A 86 -4.17 -12.94 18.46
N GLY A 87 -4.33 -12.30 19.62
CA GLY A 87 -3.34 -12.33 20.70
C GLY A 87 -2.02 -11.63 20.37
N LEU A 88 -2.05 -10.65 19.45
CA LEU A 88 -0.86 -9.91 19.03
C LEU A 88 -0.82 -8.52 19.66
N HIS A 89 0.39 -8.03 19.91
CA HIS A 89 0.57 -6.65 20.34
C HIS A 89 0.13 -5.67 19.26
N PRO A 90 -0.51 -4.55 19.64
CA PRO A 90 -0.85 -3.49 18.70
C PRO A 90 0.42 -2.84 18.12
N LEU A 91 0.32 -2.37 16.87
CA LEU A 91 1.35 -1.58 16.20
C LEU A 91 1.23 -0.12 16.63
N ARG A 92 2.37 0.54 16.80
CA ARG A 92 2.45 1.98 17.07
C ARG A 92 2.48 2.73 15.74
N ALA A 93 1.71 3.80 15.66
CA ALA A 93 1.81 4.73 14.52
C ALA A 93 3.21 5.35 14.47
N ASN A 94 3.82 5.39 13.28
CA ASN A 94 5.13 5.97 13.07
C ASN A 94 5.10 6.97 11.90
N GLN A 95 5.44 8.23 12.18
CA GLN A 95 5.36 9.32 11.19
C GLN A 95 6.35 9.16 10.03
N ARG A 96 7.49 8.50 10.25
CA ARG A 96 8.48 8.24 9.19
C ARG A 96 7.97 7.18 8.21
N LEU A 97 7.38 6.10 8.72
CA LEU A 97 6.71 5.10 7.88
C LEU A 97 5.50 5.72 7.15
N ARG A 98 4.69 6.56 7.85
CA ARG A 98 3.61 7.31 7.21
C ARG A 98 4.10 8.18 6.05
N ALA A 99 5.23 8.86 6.22
CA ALA A 99 5.79 9.69 5.16
C ALA A 99 6.23 8.85 3.94
N ALA A 100 6.81 7.66 4.17
CA ALA A 100 7.16 6.70 3.11
C ALA A 100 5.93 6.21 2.37
N SER A 101 4.90 5.79 3.11
CA SER A 101 3.61 5.32 2.57
C SER A 101 2.90 6.40 1.74
N LEU A 102 2.81 7.63 2.26
CA LEU A 102 2.23 8.77 1.53
C LEU A 102 3.00 9.09 0.26
N PHE A 103 4.33 9.04 0.32
CA PHE A 103 5.17 9.25 -0.87
C PHE A 103 4.82 8.23 -1.94
N HIS A 104 4.71 6.96 -1.58
CA HIS A 104 4.42 5.88 -2.53
C HIS A 104 3.01 5.93 -3.10
N SER A 105 1.98 6.10 -2.26
CA SER A 105 0.60 6.23 -2.72
C SER A 105 0.43 7.42 -3.69
N ARG A 106 1.13 8.53 -3.45
CA ARG A 106 1.14 9.69 -4.37
C ARG A 106 1.87 9.39 -5.67
N ASP A 107 2.99 8.68 -5.60
CA ASP A 107 3.77 8.32 -6.80
C ASP A 107 2.98 7.38 -7.69
N MET A 108 2.39 6.32 -7.13
CA MET A 108 1.51 5.40 -7.84
C MET A 108 0.36 6.12 -8.55
N GLY A 109 -0.37 6.97 -7.83
CA GLY A 109 -1.53 7.66 -8.40
C GLY A 109 -1.18 8.73 -9.44
N ARG A 110 -0.02 9.42 -9.30
CA ARG A 110 0.44 10.42 -10.26
C ARG A 110 0.99 9.81 -11.53
N ARG A 111 1.66 8.67 -11.40
CA ARG A 111 2.36 8.01 -12.52
C ARG A 111 1.56 6.85 -13.13
N GLY A 112 0.42 6.49 -12.53
CA GLY A 112 -0.53 5.52 -13.07
C GLY A 112 -0.05 4.08 -13.02
N TYR A 113 0.69 3.69 -11.98
CA TYR A 113 1.13 2.30 -11.75
C TYR A 113 0.67 1.79 -10.39
N PHE A 114 0.67 0.47 -10.18
CA PHE A 114 0.32 -0.15 -8.90
C PHE A 114 1.24 -1.34 -8.64
N GLU A 115 2.36 -1.09 -7.98
CA GLU A 115 3.41 -2.06 -7.67
C GLU A 115 4.09 -1.68 -6.36
N HIS A 116 4.77 -2.65 -5.72
CA HIS A 116 5.56 -2.40 -4.51
C HIS A 116 6.80 -1.57 -4.81
N ASP A 117 7.53 -1.92 -5.86
CA ASP A 117 8.69 -1.17 -6.30
C ASP A 117 8.27 0.14 -6.99
N SER A 118 9.10 1.14 -6.89
CA SER A 118 8.88 2.39 -7.61
C SER A 118 9.01 2.16 -9.11
N ILE A 119 8.28 2.90 -9.93
CA ILE A 119 8.35 2.80 -11.40
C ILE A 119 9.78 3.01 -11.96
N SER A 120 10.69 3.60 -11.17
CA SER A 120 12.12 3.74 -11.49
C SER A 120 12.94 2.47 -11.19
N GLY A 121 12.31 1.38 -10.75
CA GLY A 121 13.00 0.15 -10.34
C GLY A 121 13.61 0.21 -8.92
N THR A 122 13.34 1.27 -8.17
CA THR A 122 13.79 1.34 -6.77
C THR A 122 12.96 0.38 -5.92
N ALA A 123 13.60 -0.62 -5.32
CA ALA A 123 12.96 -1.59 -4.44
C ALA A 123 12.22 -0.91 -3.26
N PHE A 124 11.06 -1.44 -2.87
CA PHE A 124 10.19 -0.85 -1.85
C PHE A 124 10.92 -0.57 -0.53
N TRP A 125 11.77 -1.50 -0.09
CA TRP A 125 12.52 -1.36 1.16
C TRP A 125 13.55 -0.21 1.10
N ARG A 126 14.19 0.05 -0.05
CA ARG A 126 15.10 1.20 -0.25
C ARG A 126 14.33 2.52 -0.18
N ARG A 127 13.10 2.54 -0.71
CA ARG A 127 12.21 3.69 -0.57
C ARG A 127 11.89 3.93 0.90
N ILE A 128 11.48 2.88 1.64
CA ILE A 128 11.17 3.00 3.07
C ILE A 128 12.40 3.44 3.86
N GLU A 129 13.59 2.91 3.59
CA GLU A 129 14.83 3.25 4.28
C GLU A 129 15.18 4.76 4.21
N ARG A 130 14.82 5.44 3.13
CA ARG A 130 15.03 6.90 3.01
C ARG A 130 14.27 7.70 4.08
N PHE A 131 13.14 7.21 4.56
CA PHE A 131 12.30 7.86 5.56
C PHE A 131 12.48 7.24 6.96
N TYR A 132 12.67 5.94 6.99
CA TYR A 132 12.78 5.10 8.21
C TYR A 132 14.13 4.38 8.19
N PRO A 133 15.24 5.10 8.47
CA PRO A 133 16.59 4.58 8.25
C PRO A 133 16.95 3.41 9.17
N SER A 134 17.76 2.50 8.64
CA SER A 134 18.38 1.38 9.35
C SER A 134 19.57 1.80 10.21
N ARG A 135 20.22 2.91 9.85
CA ARG A 135 21.44 3.38 10.50
C ARG A 135 21.23 3.67 11.99
N GLY A 136 22.11 3.12 12.82
CA GLY A 136 22.07 3.28 14.29
C GLY A 136 21.27 2.20 15.00
N PHE A 137 20.77 1.18 14.27
CA PHE A 137 20.04 0.04 14.84
C PHE A 137 20.76 -1.27 14.52
N ARG A 138 20.70 -2.22 15.46
CA ARG A 138 21.28 -3.57 15.29
C ARG A 138 20.46 -4.43 14.33
N SER A 139 19.16 -4.19 14.27
CA SER A 139 18.24 -4.85 13.33
C SER A 139 17.24 -3.86 12.77
N TRP A 140 16.91 -4.05 11.52
CA TRP A 140 15.93 -3.26 10.77
C TRP A 140 15.17 -4.21 9.85
N THR A 141 13.86 -4.14 9.91
CA THR A 141 12.97 -4.97 9.08
C THR A 141 11.78 -4.13 8.68
N VAL A 142 11.36 -4.24 7.42
CA VAL A 142 10.20 -3.54 6.87
C VAL A 142 9.37 -4.47 5.99
N GLY A 143 8.09 -4.17 5.88
CA GLY A 143 7.15 -4.83 4.99
C GLY A 143 6.13 -3.84 4.46
N GLU A 144 5.40 -4.20 3.43
CA GLU A 144 4.43 -3.31 2.80
C GLU A 144 3.16 -4.07 2.40
N ASN A 145 2.01 -3.43 2.59
CA ASN A 145 0.74 -3.81 1.98
C ASN A 145 0.23 -2.66 1.13
N LEU A 146 -0.29 -2.98 -0.05
CA LEU A 146 -0.92 -2.03 -0.95
C LEU A 146 -2.41 -2.34 -1.12
N LEU A 147 -3.20 -1.30 -1.34
CA LEU A 147 -4.60 -1.41 -1.72
C LEU A 147 -5.01 -0.21 -2.56
N TRP A 148 -5.82 -0.41 -3.58
CA TRP A 148 -6.60 0.65 -4.17
C TRP A 148 -8.03 0.21 -4.44
N GLY A 149 -8.94 1.16 -4.46
CA GLY A 149 -10.34 0.94 -4.81
C GLY A 149 -10.93 2.16 -5.47
N THR A 150 -12.05 1.98 -6.18
CA THR A 150 -12.81 3.09 -6.77
C THR A 150 -13.50 3.91 -5.69
N ASP A 151 -13.52 5.24 -5.90
CA ASP A 151 -14.07 6.21 -4.95
C ASP A 151 -13.36 6.19 -3.58
N THR A 152 -14.11 6.38 -2.51
CA THR A 152 -13.63 6.29 -1.13
C THR A 152 -14.18 5.04 -0.47
N TYR A 153 -13.42 4.46 0.44
CA TYR A 153 -13.81 3.32 1.25
C TYR A 153 -13.38 3.52 2.70
N ASP A 154 -13.97 2.75 3.61
CA ASP A 154 -13.64 2.83 5.03
C ASP A 154 -12.48 1.90 5.44
N ALA A 155 -12.04 2.05 6.68
CA ALA A 155 -10.98 1.25 7.24
C ALA A 155 -11.35 -0.23 7.41
N ALA A 156 -12.63 -0.53 7.62
CA ALA A 156 -13.10 -1.91 7.75
C ALA A 156 -12.97 -2.65 6.41
N PHE A 157 -13.28 -1.97 5.30
CA PHE A 157 -13.05 -2.50 3.97
C PHE A 157 -11.56 -2.78 3.74
N ALA A 158 -10.69 -1.78 3.96
CA ALA A 158 -9.26 -1.92 3.69
C ALA A 158 -8.63 -3.10 4.46
N VAL A 159 -8.90 -3.19 5.76
CA VAL A 159 -8.35 -4.26 6.59
C VAL A 159 -8.96 -5.62 6.24
N ARG A 160 -10.23 -5.70 5.88
CA ARG A 160 -10.87 -6.93 5.42
C ARG A 160 -10.22 -7.44 4.13
N GLU A 161 -9.96 -6.57 3.15
CA GLU A 161 -9.31 -6.95 1.90
C GLU A 161 -7.90 -7.50 2.16
N TRP A 162 -7.12 -6.86 3.04
CA TRP A 162 -5.82 -7.40 3.43
C TRP A 162 -5.92 -8.72 4.19
N MET A 163 -6.92 -8.90 5.04
CA MET A 163 -7.13 -10.17 5.75
C MET A 163 -7.61 -11.30 4.87
N ASN A 164 -8.33 -11.01 3.78
CA ASN A 164 -8.78 -11.99 2.79
C ASN A 164 -7.68 -12.41 1.80
N SER A 165 -6.60 -11.63 1.71
CA SER A 165 -5.45 -11.91 0.85
C SER A 165 -4.32 -12.53 1.67
N PRO A 166 -3.95 -13.81 1.44
CA PRO A 166 -2.94 -14.49 2.25
C PRO A 166 -1.62 -13.73 2.41
N PRO A 167 -1.00 -13.15 1.36
CA PRO A 167 0.25 -12.41 1.51
C PRO A 167 0.11 -11.15 2.37
N HIS A 168 -0.98 -10.39 2.20
CA HIS A 168 -1.22 -9.18 3.00
C HIS A 168 -1.57 -9.52 4.45
N ARG A 169 -2.30 -10.62 4.66
CA ARG A 169 -2.65 -11.13 5.99
C ARG A 169 -1.40 -11.46 6.80
N VAL A 170 -0.37 -12.04 6.17
CA VAL A 170 0.91 -12.33 6.83
C VAL A 170 1.49 -11.05 7.45
N ASN A 171 1.49 -9.94 6.74
CA ASN A 171 1.95 -8.66 7.27
C ASN A 171 1.06 -8.16 8.42
N VAL A 172 -0.27 -8.18 8.26
CA VAL A 172 -1.19 -7.73 9.33
C VAL A 172 -0.98 -8.52 10.62
N LEU A 173 -0.70 -9.82 10.52
CA LEU A 173 -0.59 -10.75 11.66
C LEU A 173 0.84 -11.07 12.09
N SER A 174 1.87 -10.51 11.45
CA SER A 174 3.26 -10.76 11.84
C SER A 174 3.56 -10.26 13.26
N ARG A 175 4.28 -11.09 14.02
CA ARG A 175 4.77 -10.77 15.38
C ARG A 175 6.02 -9.89 15.34
N ASP A 176 6.64 -9.75 14.20
CA ASP A 176 7.92 -9.04 14.07
C ASP A 176 7.73 -7.53 14.08
N TRP A 177 6.60 -7.05 13.56
CA TRP A 177 6.32 -5.63 13.48
C TRP A 177 6.09 -4.98 14.85
N ARG A 178 6.54 -3.74 14.96
CA ARG A 178 6.34 -2.87 16.12
C ARG A 178 5.65 -1.56 15.76
N GLU A 179 5.83 -1.13 14.52
CA GLU A 179 5.39 0.17 14.03
C GLU A 179 4.72 0.02 12.67
N VAL A 180 3.83 0.96 12.37
CA VAL A 180 3.17 1.05 11.07
C VAL A 180 2.96 2.51 10.68
N GLY A 181 3.05 2.80 9.39
CA GLY A 181 2.62 4.04 8.80
C GLY A 181 1.62 3.75 7.69
N ILE A 182 0.53 4.51 7.67
CA ILE A 182 -0.47 4.44 6.60
C ILE A 182 -0.41 5.72 5.80
N GLY A 183 -0.45 5.59 4.47
CA GLY A 183 -0.54 6.71 3.56
C GLY A 183 -1.70 6.52 2.60
N ALA A 184 -2.78 7.30 2.79
CA ALA A 184 -3.96 7.27 1.94
C ALA A 184 -4.02 8.52 1.05
N VAL A 185 -4.33 8.34 -0.23
CA VAL A 185 -4.46 9.44 -1.18
C VAL A 185 -5.64 9.21 -2.11
N TYR A 186 -6.47 10.22 -2.28
CA TYR A 186 -7.57 10.22 -3.23
C TYR A 186 -7.18 10.95 -4.51
N PHE A 187 -7.50 10.34 -5.64
CA PHE A 187 -7.39 10.93 -6.98
C PHE A 187 -8.75 10.94 -7.66
N ALA A 188 -9.18 12.11 -8.11
CA ALA A 188 -10.45 12.24 -8.84
C ALA A 188 -10.36 11.70 -10.29
N ASN A 189 -9.15 11.57 -10.82
CA ASN A 189 -8.90 11.05 -12.16
C ASN A 189 -7.46 10.51 -12.20
N ALA A 190 -7.27 9.23 -11.87
CA ALA A 190 -5.97 8.59 -11.91
C ALA A 190 -5.78 7.83 -13.23
N GLY A 191 -4.68 8.10 -13.92
CA GLY A 191 -4.35 7.48 -15.21
C GLY A 191 -3.77 6.07 -15.09
N GLY A 192 -3.25 5.54 -16.19
CA GLY A 192 -2.56 4.24 -16.24
C GLY A 192 -3.44 3.09 -15.75
N GLU A 193 -2.95 2.31 -14.79
CA GLU A 193 -3.65 1.17 -14.18
C GLU A 193 -5.05 1.52 -13.66
N TYR A 194 -5.26 2.76 -13.25
CA TYR A 194 -6.54 3.23 -12.69
C TYR A 194 -7.55 3.66 -13.76
N ARG A 195 -7.14 3.77 -15.03
CA ARG A 195 -8.01 4.01 -16.20
C ARG A 195 -8.90 5.26 -16.09
N GLY A 196 -8.34 6.36 -15.58
CA GLY A 196 -9.07 7.62 -15.41
C GLY A 196 -10.12 7.60 -14.30
N ARG A 197 -10.13 6.61 -13.44
CA ARG A 197 -11.14 6.47 -12.37
C ARG A 197 -10.84 7.38 -11.17
N ARG A 198 -11.89 7.65 -10.41
CA ARG A 198 -11.76 8.15 -9.05
C ARG A 198 -11.30 6.99 -8.17
N VAL A 199 -10.19 7.17 -7.49
CA VAL A 199 -9.60 6.10 -6.69
C VAL A 199 -9.05 6.61 -5.37
N THR A 200 -9.11 5.76 -4.35
CA THR A 200 -8.32 5.89 -3.13
C THR A 200 -7.23 4.84 -3.18
N ILE A 201 -5.98 5.27 -3.01
CA ILE A 201 -4.79 4.42 -2.96
C ILE A 201 -4.24 4.46 -1.55
N VAL A 202 -3.99 3.31 -0.97
CA VAL A 202 -3.45 3.16 0.39
C VAL A 202 -2.23 2.27 0.37
N THR A 203 -1.17 2.78 0.97
CA THR A 203 0.04 2.03 1.33
C THR A 203 0.11 1.88 2.85
N ALA A 204 0.44 0.69 3.33
CA ALA A 204 0.77 0.42 4.72
C ALA A 204 2.22 -0.06 4.81
N ASP A 205 3.10 0.76 5.35
CA ASP A 205 4.49 0.39 5.62
C ASP A 205 4.63 -0.08 7.07
N PHE A 206 5.09 -1.31 7.24
CA PHE A 206 5.38 -1.92 8.54
C PHE A 206 6.86 -1.80 8.85
N GLY A 207 7.20 -1.72 10.14
CA GLY A 207 8.60 -1.63 10.54
C GLY A 207 8.89 -2.15 11.95
N ALA A 208 10.14 -2.58 12.12
CA ALA A 208 10.74 -2.85 13.42
C ALA A 208 12.22 -2.46 13.38
N ARG A 209 12.69 -1.77 14.42
CA ARG A 209 14.11 -1.38 14.61
C ARG A 209 14.52 -1.67 16.07
N ARG A 210 15.69 -2.24 16.26
CA ARG A 210 16.27 -2.53 17.57
C ARG A 210 17.75 -2.20 17.63
#